data_18886ac072e05cef9bf8034956dacc95
#
_entry.id   18886ac072e05cef9bf8034956dacc95
#
_cell.length_a   1.000
_cell.length_b   1.000
_cell.length_c   1.000
_cell.angle_alpha   90.00
_cell.angle_beta   90.00
_cell.angle_gamma   90.00
#
_symmetry.space_group_name_H-M   'P 1'
#
loop_
_entity.id
_entity.type
_entity.pdbx_description
1 polymer ?
#
loop_
_entity_poly.entity_id
_entity_poly.type
_entity_poly.pdbx_seq_one_letter_code
_entity_poly.pdbx_strand_id
1 'polypeptide(L)'
;VVCKECGAVFADENPPQKIYDAYYRDMSKYEELAEESRVSLDLHSAHERIAVIVSRFLRNKNAKILDIGCATGDALFEFKRKGYENVSGIDPAPHCRKIAQQLYGVDVETATLSTWDPAPGSYDLITLSHVLEHVIDVGTVLKKLYQALTSTGFLYIEVPAAHQFMKKPEGFFEHFSMEHVNYYSPKTLTSLMRRFGFKEEYLKIEKNEKGFYPYFPVINSLWKKGGDVRFVIQHTDELERSIRKYVDFNRLATQKVIQKVGEIVQTKTPIILWGAGSHTLKLFAYTNIKEANIVAIVDDTKRLQDKKIEGISIQPHSSIIATKATILISSSMVQEKIKQRIQKVLKLKNKILTLY
;
A
#
# COMPACT_ATOMS: atom_id res chain seq x y z
N VAL A 1 17.39 -5.48 6.07
CA VAL A 1 18.66 -6.09 5.59
C VAL A 1 18.97 -5.61 4.18
N VAL A 2 20.26 -5.54 3.85
CA VAL A 2 20.76 -5.22 2.52
C VAL A 2 21.60 -6.38 2.00
N CYS A 3 21.29 -6.89 0.83
CA CYS A 3 22.09 -7.89 0.17
C CYS A 3 23.42 -7.28 -0.31
N LYS A 4 24.55 -7.84 0.13
CA LYS A 4 25.89 -7.34 -0.23
C LYS A 4 26.27 -7.63 -1.69
N GLU A 5 25.61 -8.59 -2.33
CA GLU A 5 25.90 -8.96 -3.73
C GLU A 5 25.18 -8.09 -4.74
N CYS A 6 23.88 -7.76 -4.49
CA CYS A 6 23.06 -7.07 -5.49
C CYS A 6 22.46 -5.75 -4.99
N GLY A 7 22.59 -5.40 -3.71
CA GLY A 7 21.99 -4.19 -3.14
C GLY A 7 20.48 -4.26 -2.93
N ALA A 8 19.86 -5.44 -3.03
CA ALA A 8 18.45 -5.63 -2.68
C ALA A 8 18.22 -5.34 -1.20
N VAL A 9 17.09 -4.73 -0.87
CA VAL A 9 16.70 -4.41 0.51
C VAL A 9 15.43 -5.17 0.86
N PHE A 10 15.44 -5.81 2.02
CA PHE A 10 14.30 -6.59 2.51
C PHE A 10 14.22 -6.55 4.05
N ALA A 11 13.04 -6.87 4.59
CA ALA A 11 12.83 -6.99 6.03
C ALA A 11 13.58 -8.21 6.57
N ASP A 12 14.10 -8.10 7.80
CA ASP A 12 14.83 -9.20 8.46
C ASP A 12 13.88 -10.21 9.10
N GLU A 13 12.67 -9.78 9.42
CA GLU A 13 11.63 -10.64 9.95
C GLU A 13 11.00 -11.44 8.81
N ASN A 14 10.94 -12.76 8.99
CA ASN A 14 10.45 -13.67 7.98
C ASN A 14 9.42 -14.63 8.61
N PRO A 15 8.24 -14.12 9.00
CA PRO A 15 7.19 -14.99 9.52
C PRO A 15 6.75 -16.00 8.44
N PRO A 16 6.28 -17.19 8.84
CA PRO A 16 5.78 -18.16 7.88
C PRO A 16 4.67 -17.57 7.00
N GLN A 17 4.64 -17.93 5.71
CA GLN A 17 3.66 -17.43 4.73
C GLN A 17 2.21 -17.53 5.23
N LYS A 18 1.87 -18.59 5.97
CA LYS A 18 0.55 -18.80 6.57
C LYS A 18 0.07 -17.66 7.46
N ILE A 19 0.98 -16.89 8.07
CA ILE A 19 0.62 -15.73 8.92
C ILE A 19 0.13 -14.59 8.01
N TYR A 20 0.82 -14.33 6.90
CA TYR A 20 0.38 -13.34 5.92
C TYR A 20 -0.92 -13.76 5.24
N ASP A 21 -1.04 -15.04 4.86
CA ASP A 21 -2.27 -15.57 4.25
C ASP A 21 -3.48 -15.40 5.19
N ALA A 22 -3.31 -15.67 6.49
CA ALA A 22 -4.34 -15.44 7.51
C ALA A 22 -4.64 -13.94 7.68
N TYR A 23 -3.62 -13.10 7.75
CA TYR A 23 -3.78 -11.65 7.86
C TYR A 23 -4.61 -11.07 6.69
N TYR A 24 -4.27 -11.40 5.45
CA TYR A 24 -5.01 -10.91 4.27
C TYR A 24 -6.42 -11.48 4.18
N ARG A 25 -6.64 -12.72 4.63
CA ARG A 25 -7.97 -13.32 4.68
C ARG A 25 -8.86 -12.64 5.71
N ASP A 26 -8.33 -12.39 6.93
CA ASP A 26 -9.13 -12.04 8.11
C ASP A 26 -9.11 -10.52 8.42
N MET A 27 -8.10 -9.79 7.93
CA MET A 27 -7.90 -8.35 8.22
C MET A 27 -7.98 -7.47 6.97
N SER A 28 -8.56 -7.98 5.89
CA SER A 28 -8.69 -7.23 4.65
C SER A 28 -9.55 -5.98 4.86
N LYS A 29 -8.97 -4.83 4.52
CA LYS A 29 -9.66 -3.53 4.53
C LYS A 29 -10.78 -3.39 3.47
N TYR A 30 -10.97 -4.41 2.64
CA TYR A 30 -11.99 -4.42 1.58
C TYR A 30 -13.34 -4.95 2.06
N GLU A 31 -13.47 -5.57 3.25
CA GLU A 31 -14.75 -5.99 3.80
C GLU A 31 -15.77 -4.85 3.89
N GLU A 32 -15.28 -3.67 4.19
CA GLU A 32 -16.10 -2.50 4.48
C GLU A 32 -16.47 -1.69 3.23
N LEU A 33 -15.71 -1.84 2.12
CA LEU A 33 -16.04 -1.21 0.84
C LEU A 33 -17.35 -1.75 0.24
N ALA A 34 -17.78 -2.95 0.67
CA ALA A 34 -19.03 -3.55 0.25
C ALA A 34 -20.27 -2.76 0.75
N GLU A 35 -20.18 -2.11 1.91
CA GLU A 35 -21.30 -1.35 2.48
C GLU A 35 -21.36 0.09 1.94
N GLU A 36 -20.25 0.65 1.51
CA GLU A 36 -20.15 2.02 1.01
C GLU A 36 -20.16 2.09 -0.51
N SER A 37 -20.84 1.35 -1.30
CA SER A 37 -21.17 1.49 -2.76
C SER A 37 -20.40 2.59 -3.56
N ARG A 38 -19.29 3.08 -3.06
CA ARG A 38 -18.44 4.12 -3.62
C ARG A 38 -17.01 3.63 -3.73
N VAL A 39 -16.77 2.90 -4.80
CA VAL A 39 -15.38 2.87 -5.33
C VAL A 39 -15.02 4.33 -5.62
N SER A 40 -14.03 4.85 -4.93
CA SER A 40 -13.67 6.26 -5.11
C SER A 40 -13.18 6.44 -6.55
N LEU A 41 -13.65 7.52 -7.22
CA LEU A 41 -13.17 7.91 -8.56
C LEU A 41 -11.64 7.98 -8.65
N ASP A 42 -10.97 8.10 -7.52
CA ASP A 42 -9.52 8.14 -7.40
C ASP A 42 -8.86 6.76 -7.57
N LEU A 43 -9.52 5.66 -7.17
CA LEU A 43 -9.05 4.29 -7.42
C LEU A 43 -9.14 3.94 -8.91
N HIS A 44 -10.21 4.31 -9.58
CA HIS A 44 -10.36 4.10 -11.03
C HIS A 44 -9.19 4.69 -11.83
N SER A 45 -8.71 5.88 -11.47
CA SER A 45 -7.61 6.52 -12.20
C SER A 45 -6.27 5.76 -12.11
N ALA A 46 -6.00 5.08 -10.99
CA ALA A 46 -4.80 4.27 -10.82
C ALA A 46 -4.89 2.96 -11.63
N HIS A 47 -6.02 2.27 -11.57
CA HIS A 47 -6.24 1.02 -12.29
C HIS A 47 -6.42 1.24 -13.81
N GLU A 48 -7.04 2.36 -14.24
CA GLU A 48 -7.09 2.75 -15.65
C GLU A 48 -5.68 2.89 -16.24
N ARG A 49 -4.72 3.43 -15.47
CA ARG A 49 -3.32 3.55 -15.89
C ARG A 49 -2.72 2.20 -16.25
N ILE A 50 -2.97 1.15 -15.45
CA ILE A 50 -2.50 -0.22 -15.72
C ILE A 50 -3.02 -0.68 -17.08
N ALA A 51 -4.34 -0.60 -17.28
CA ALA A 51 -4.97 -1.01 -18.53
C ALA A 51 -4.49 -0.19 -19.74
N VAL A 52 -4.24 1.11 -19.57
CA VAL A 52 -3.69 1.99 -20.62
C VAL A 52 -2.25 1.58 -20.98
N ILE A 53 -1.38 1.34 -20.01
CA ILE A 53 0.01 0.90 -20.27
C ILE A 53 -0.01 -0.42 -21.03
N VAL A 54 -0.71 -1.42 -20.49
CA VAL A 54 -0.77 -2.77 -21.06
C VAL A 54 -1.32 -2.75 -22.48
N SER A 55 -2.39 -1.98 -22.77
CA SER A 55 -3.01 -1.94 -24.09
C SER A 55 -2.10 -1.44 -25.21
N ARG A 56 -0.98 -0.80 -24.88
CA ARG A 56 0.03 -0.39 -25.88
C ARG A 56 0.84 -1.59 -26.41
N PHE A 57 0.95 -2.65 -25.63
CA PHE A 57 1.78 -3.83 -25.93
C PHE A 57 0.94 -5.07 -26.25
N LEU A 58 -0.15 -5.31 -25.51
CA LEU A 58 -1.07 -6.43 -25.69
C LEU A 58 -2.23 -6.02 -26.62
N ARG A 59 -2.10 -6.32 -27.91
CA ARG A 59 -3.10 -5.92 -28.93
C ARG A 59 -4.25 -6.90 -29.06
N ASN A 60 -4.03 -8.18 -28.78
CA ASN A 60 -5.07 -9.22 -28.85
C ASN A 60 -6.13 -8.99 -27.76
N LYS A 61 -7.37 -8.67 -28.15
CA LYS A 61 -8.48 -8.45 -27.21
C LYS A 61 -9.05 -9.75 -26.64
N ASN A 62 -8.75 -10.89 -27.24
CA ASN A 62 -9.10 -12.21 -26.73
C ASN A 62 -8.03 -12.76 -25.77
N ALA A 63 -7.00 -11.96 -25.42
CA ALA A 63 -5.97 -12.35 -24.50
C ALA A 63 -6.53 -12.72 -23.14
N LYS A 64 -6.00 -13.79 -22.53
CA LYS A 64 -6.35 -14.22 -21.18
C LYS A 64 -5.54 -13.44 -20.16
N ILE A 65 -6.23 -12.69 -19.33
CA ILE A 65 -5.65 -11.80 -18.32
C ILE A 65 -5.98 -12.32 -16.92
N LEU A 66 -4.96 -12.40 -16.08
CA LEU A 66 -5.10 -12.68 -14.65
C LEU A 66 -4.56 -11.51 -13.85
N ASP A 67 -5.35 -11.02 -12.89
CA ASP A 67 -4.91 -10.05 -11.89
C ASP A 67 -4.75 -10.75 -10.53
N ILE A 68 -3.53 -10.73 -9.99
CA ILE A 68 -3.19 -11.35 -8.72
C ILE A 68 -3.21 -10.29 -7.62
N GLY A 69 -3.96 -10.54 -6.52
CA GLY A 69 -4.28 -9.53 -5.51
C GLY A 69 -5.26 -8.49 -6.05
N CYS A 70 -6.24 -8.96 -6.81
CA CYS A 70 -7.16 -8.11 -7.57
C CYS A 70 -8.16 -7.33 -6.71
N ALA A 71 -8.19 -7.57 -5.40
CA ALA A 71 -9.14 -6.96 -4.47
C ALA A 71 -10.58 -6.99 -5.02
N THR A 72 -11.23 -5.84 -5.13
CA THR A 72 -12.61 -5.69 -5.64
C THR A 72 -12.74 -5.77 -7.16
N GLY A 73 -11.64 -6.01 -7.90
CA GLY A 73 -11.68 -6.23 -9.35
C GLY A 73 -11.61 -4.97 -10.20
N ASP A 74 -11.19 -3.83 -9.62
CA ASP A 74 -11.14 -2.54 -10.32
C ASP A 74 -10.24 -2.57 -11.56
N ALA A 75 -9.06 -3.20 -11.49
CA ALA A 75 -8.17 -3.35 -12.64
C ALA A 75 -8.80 -4.23 -13.72
N LEU A 76 -9.48 -5.31 -13.33
CA LEU A 76 -10.19 -6.20 -14.26
C LEU A 76 -11.31 -5.46 -14.98
N PHE A 77 -12.06 -4.62 -14.29
CA PHE A 77 -13.08 -3.76 -14.88
C PHE A 77 -12.48 -2.80 -15.92
N GLU A 78 -11.34 -2.18 -15.61
CA GLU A 78 -10.67 -1.29 -16.57
C GLU A 78 -10.15 -2.04 -17.80
N PHE A 79 -9.69 -3.29 -17.66
CA PHE A 79 -9.39 -4.14 -18.82
C PHE A 79 -10.63 -4.43 -19.66
N LYS A 80 -11.78 -4.75 -19.06
CA LYS A 80 -13.05 -4.90 -19.79
C LYS A 80 -13.43 -3.62 -20.55
N ARG A 81 -13.30 -2.46 -19.91
CA ARG A 81 -13.54 -1.17 -20.58
C ARG A 81 -12.62 -0.93 -21.79
N LYS A 82 -11.42 -1.51 -21.80
CA LYS A 82 -10.48 -1.49 -22.95
C LYS A 82 -10.77 -2.60 -23.98
N GLY A 83 -11.84 -3.39 -23.81
CA GLY A 83 -12.30 -4.43 -24.74
C GLY A 83 -11.64 -5.79 -24.57
N TYR A 84 -11.05 -6.09 -23.39
CA TYR A 84 -10.57 -7.44 -23.06
C TYR A 84 -11.70 -8.21 -22.36
N GLU A 85 -12.14 -9.31 -22.95
CA GLU A 85 -13.26 -10.08 -22.41
C GLU A 85 -12.81 -11.20 -21.44
N ASN A 86 -11.64 -11.77 -21.66
CA ASN A 86 -11.12 -12.90 -20.90
C ASN A 86 -10.29 -12.43 -19.70
N VAL A 87 -10.94 -11.82 -18.71
CA VAL A 87 -10.29 -11.32 -17.51
C VAL A 87 -10.76 -12.10 -16.28
N SER A 88 -9.83 -12.44 -15.40
CA SER A 88 -10.06 -13.12 -14.13
C SER A 88 -9.11 -12.61 -13.06
N GLY A 89 -9.44 -12.82 -11.80
CA GLY A 89 -8.58 -12.42 -10.69
C GLY A 89 -8.49 -13.46 -9.59
N ILE A 90 -7.47 -13.34 -8.75
CA ILE A 90 -7.38 -14.06 -7.49
C ILE A 90 -7.09 -13.08 -6.36
N ASP A 91 -7.73 -13.29 -5.21
CA ASP A 91 -7.51 -12.50 -3.99
C ASP A 91 -7.70 -13.39 -2.75
N PRO A 92 -6.87 -13.27 -1.70
CA PRO A 92 -7.03 -14.06 -0.47
C PRO A 92 -8.28 -13.73 0.32
N ALA A 93 -8.86 -12.54 0.15
CA ALA A 93 -10.03 -12.08 0.90
C ALA A 93 -11.34 -12.61 0.29
N PRO A 94 -12.11 -13.47 0.99
CA PRO A 94 -13.27 -14.15 0.40
C PRO A 94 -14.39 -13.21 -0.07
N HIS A 95 -14.57 -12.07 0.59
CA HIS A 95 -15.61 -11.10 0.24
C HIS A 95 -15.30 -10.31 -1.04
N CYS A 96 -14.02 -10.23 -1.45
CA CYS A 96 -13.62 -9.58 -2.70
C CYS A 96 -14.31 -10.19 -3.92
N ARG A 97 -14.47 -11.53 -3.94
CA ARG A 97 -15.20 -12.25 -4.99
C ARG A 97 -16.64 -11.75 -5.16
N LYS A 98 -17.37 -11.62 -4.04
CA LYS A 98 -18.77 -11.15 -4.07
C LYS A 98 -18.88 -9.71 -4.55
N ILE A 99 -17.98 -8.85 -4.04
CA ILE A 99 -17.94 -7.43 -4.41
C ILE A 99 -17.63 -7.26 -5.89
N ALA A 100 -16.58 -7.92 -6.40
CA ALA A 100 -16.17 -7.87 -7.80
C ALA A 100 -17.30 -8.30 -8.75
N GLN A 101 -18.01 -9.36 -8.38
CA GLN A 101 -19.17 -9.82 -9.17
C GLN A 101 -20.32 -8.81 -9.15
N GLN A 102 -20.63 -8.22 -7.99
CA GLN A 102 -21.72 -7.26 -7.85
C GLN A 102 -21.44 -5.93 -8.53
N LEU A 103 -20.21 -5.41 -8.41
CA LEU A 103 -19.85 -4.11 -8.95
C LEU A 103 -19.55 -4.16 -10.45
N TYR A 104 -18.86 -5.21 -10.92
CA TYR A 104 -18.24 -5.23 -12.23
C TYR A 104 -18.57 -6.46 -13.09
N GLY A 105 -19.24 -7.46 -12.53
CA GLY A 105 -19.48 -8.73 -13.24
C GLY A 105 -18.18 -9.42 -13.65
N VAL A 106 -17.14 -9.35 -12.82
CA VAL A 106 -15.85 -10.00 -13.04
C VAL A 106 -15.69 -11.20 -12.12
N ASP A 107 -15.01 -12.23 -12.61
CA ASP A 107 -14.77 -13.46 -11.85
C ASP A 107 -13.48 -13.34 -11.03
N VAL A 108 -13.61 -13.61 -9.72
CA VAL A 108 -12.50 -13.60 -8.76
C VAL A 108 -12.54 -14.91 -7.98
N GLU A 109 -11.43 -15.62 -7.95
CA GLU A 109 -11.22 -16.80 -7.15
C GLU A 109 -10.61 -16.43 -5.79
N THR A 110 -11.08 -17.04 -4.70
CA THR A 110 -10.46 -16.87 -3.39
C THR A 110 -9.23 -17.78 -3.30
N ALA A 111 -8.07 -17.21 -3.57
CA ALA A 111 -6.80 -17.93 -3.57
C ALA A 111 -5.63 -17.00 -3.19
N THR A 112 -4.56 -17.60 -2.69
CA THR A 112 -3.26 -16.94 -2.45
C THR A 112 -2.26 -17.38 -3.51
N LEU A 113 -1.13 -16.68 -3.63
CA LEU A 113 -0.01 -17.12 -4.48
C LEU A 113 0.53 -18.51 -4.09
N SER A 114 0.36 -18.91 -2.83
CA SER A 114 0.78 -20.24 -2.34
C SER A 114 -0.18 -21.35 -2.76
N THR A 115 -1.49 -21.09 -2.78
CA THR A 115 -2.53 -22.07 -3.13
C THR A 115 -2.89 -22.08 -4.61
N TRP A 116 -2.64 -20.98 -5.33
CA TRP A 116 -2.89 -20.89 -6.77
C TRP A 116 -1.92 -21.79 -7.57
N ASP A 117 -2.47 -22.68 -8.36
CA ASP A 117 -1.71 -23.66 -9.15
C ASP A 117 -2.15 -23.64 -10.62
N PRO A 118 -1.59 -22.72 -11.44
CA PRO A 118 -1.99 -22.57 -12.83
C PRO A 118 -1.35 -23.64 -13.75
N ALA A 119 -2.08 -24.06 -14.77
CA ALA A 119 -1.47 -24.82 -15.83
C ALA A 119 -0.42 -23.97 -16.60
N PRO A 120 0.68 -24.56 -17.08
CA PRO A 120 1.68 -23.83 -17.86
C PRO A 120 1.07 -23.18 -19.12
N GLY A 121 1.49 -21.95 -19.42
CA GLY A 121 1.06 -21.24 -20.62
C GLY A 121 -0.42 -20.82 -20.64
N SER A 122 -1.03 -20.67 -19.47
CA SER A 122 -2.46 -20.35 -19.34
C SER A 122 -2.83 -18.90 -19.61
N TYR A 123 -1.89 -17.96 -19.47
CA TYR A 123 -2.18 -16.52 -19.49
C TYR A 123 -1.29 -15.76 -20.46
N ASP A 124 -1.89 -14.80 -21.17
CA ASP A 124 -1.16 -13.86 -22.04
C ASP A 124 -0.67 -12.65 -21.26
N LEU A 125 -1.34 -12.32 -20.14
CA LEU A 125 -0.95 -11.29 -19.20
C LEU A 125 -1.25 -11.74 -17.78
N ILE A 126 -0.29 -11.50 -16.90
CA ILE A 126 -0.50 -11.54 -15.45
C ILE A 126 -0.16 -10.16 -14.89
N THR A 127 -0.98 -9.63 -13.98
CA THR A 127 -0.74 -8.35 -13.30
C THR A 127 -0.58 -8.53 -11.80
N LEU A 128 0.39 -7.83 -11.22
CA LEU A 128 0.62 -7.71 -9.78
C LEU A 128 0.76 -6.22 -9.45
N SER A 129 -0.27 -5.63 -8.89
CA SER A 129 -0.25 -4.24 -8.41
C SER A 129 -0.23 -4.24 -6.89
N HIS A 130 0.86 -3.76 -6.29
CA HIS A 130 1.07 -3.78 -4.84
C HIS A 130 0.95 -5.18 -4.21
N VAL A 131 1.61 -6.16 -4.84
CA VAL A 131 1.65 -7.55 -4.36
C VAL A 131 3.08 -8.05 -4.15
N LEU A 132 4.00 -7.73 -5.08
CA LEU A 132 5.34 -8.32 -5.07
C LEU A 132 6.16 -7.92 -3.83
N GLU A 133 5.92 -6.74 -3.27
CA GLU A 133 6.54 -6.27 -2.03
C GLU A 133 6.14 -7.08 -0.79
N HIS A 134 5.02 -7.81 -0.85
CA HIS A 134 4.50 -8.65 0.23
C HIS A 134 4.92 -10.13 0.12
N VAL A 135 5.58 -10.50 -0.97
CA VAL A 135 5.96 -11.90 -1.25
C VAL A 135 7.23 -12.27 -0.51
N ILE A 136 7.20 -13.31 0.32
CA ILE A 136 8.37 -13.80 1.06
C ILE A 136 9.36 -14.49 0.11
N ASP A 137 8.91 -15.52 -0.60
CA ASP A 137 9.72 -16.25 -1.58
C ASP A 137 9.45 -15.76 -3.00
N VAL A 138 10.03 -14.60 -3.31
CA VAL A 138 9.92 -13.98 -4.63
C VAL A 138 10.46 -14.89 -5.74
N GLY A 139 11.49 -15.69 -5.42
CA GLY A 139 12.10 -16.59 -6.41
C GLY A 139 11.15 -17.68 -6.89
N THR A 140 10.49 -18.37 -5.96
CA THR A 140 9.49 -19.41 -6.30
C THR A 140 8.29 -18.81 -7.00
N VAL A 141 7.81 -17.63 -6.56
CA VAL A 141 6.67 -16.95 -7.19
C VAL A 141 7.00 -16.54 -8.62
N LEU A 142 8.15 -15.92 -8.89
CA LEU A 142 8.52 -15.51 -10.25
C LEU A 142 8.69 -16.71 -11.21
N LYS A 143 9.20 -17.85 -10.73
CA LYS A 143 9.24 -19.08 -11.53
C LYS A 143 7.83 -19.57 -11.88
N LYS A 144 6.90 -19.58 -10.91
CA LYS A 144 5.50 -19.97 -11.13
C LYS A 144 4.83 -19.03 -12.14
N LEU A 145 4.99 -17.72 -11.99
CA LEU A 145 4.46 -16.73 -12.94
C LEU A 145 5.03 -16.91 -14.35
N TYR A 146 6.34 -17.14 -14.45
CA TYR A 146 6.99 -17.41 -15.75
C TYR A 146 6.42 -18.65 -16.43
N GLN A 147 6.17 -19.73 -15.69
CA GLN A 147 5.56 -20.94 -16.22
C GLN A 147 4.11 -20.73 -16.65
N ALA A 148 3.32 -19.99 -15.86
CA ALA A 148 1.91 -19.70 -16.14
C ALA A 148 1.69 -18.84 -17.40
N LEU A 149 2.67 -18.03 -17.78
CA LEU A 149 2.60 -17.19 -18.98
C LEU A 149 2.82 -17.99 -20.26
N THR A 150 2.06 -17.64 -21.32
CA THR A 150 2.33 -18.10 -22.70
C THR A 150 3.75 -17.73 -23.15
N SER A 151 4.25 -18.31 -24.23
CA SER A 151 5.61 -18.04 -24.73
C SER A 151 5.84 -16.56 -25.11
N THR A 152 4.78 -15.82 -25.42
CA THR A 152 4.80 -14.39 -25.75
C THR A 152 4.16 -13.51 -24.66
N GLY A 153 3.86 -14.11 -23.52
CA GLY A 153 3.11 -13.48 -22.43
C GLY A 153 3.85 -12.35 -21.73
N PHE A 154 3.08 -11.52 -21.08
CA PHE A 154 3.55 -10.34 -20.34
C PHE A 154 3.27 -10.46 -18.85
N LEU A 155 4.14 -9.88 -18.04
CA LEU A 155 3.98 -9.70 -16.61
C LEU A 155 4.01 -8.20 -16.30
N TYR A 156 2.93 -7.64 -15.76
CA TYR A 156 2.90 -6.28 -15.26
C TYR A 156 3.16 -6.29 -13.75
N ILE A 157 4.04 -5.40 -13.30
CA ILE A 157 4.37 -5.22 -11.89
C ILE A 157 4.30 -3.74 -11.54
N GLU A 158 3.54 -3.43 -10.50
CA GLU A 158 3.55 -2.14 -9.82
C GLU A 158 3.97 -2.34 -8.36
N VAL A 159 5.01 -1.62 -7.93
CA VAL A 159 5.54 -1.68 -6.55
C VAL A 159 5.95 -0.29 -6.07
N PRO A 160 5.98 -0.03 -4.75
CA PRO A 160 6.50 1.22 -4.20
C PRO A 160 7.95 1.47 -4.64
N ALA A 161 8.23 2.71 -5.06
CA ALA A 161 9.57 3.14 -5.46
C ALA A 161 10.40 3.52 -4.22
N ALA A 162 10.90 2.51 -3.49
CA ALA A 162 11.52 2.70 -2.18
C ALA A 162 12.73 3.65 -2.18
N HIS A 163 13.47 3.73 -3.29
CA HIS A 163 14.56 4.70 -3.45
C HIS A 163 14.08 6.17 -3.45
N GLN A 164 12.76 6.41 -3.50
CA GLN A 164 12.17 7.75 -3.46
C GLN A 164 11.41 8.08 -2.16
N PHE A 165 11.47 7.25 -1.13
CA PHE A 165 10.78 7.49 0.15
C PHE A 165 11.12 8.85 0.77
N MET A 166 12.35 9.37 0.54
CA MET A 166 12.74 10.70 0.98
C MET A 166 12.07 11.85 0.25
N LYS A 167 11.37 11.62 -0.88
CA LYS A 167 10.62 12.69 -1.55
C LYS A 167 9.38 13.12 -0.77
N LYS A 168 8.86 12.21 0.05
CA LYS A 168 7.78 12.49 0.98
C LYS A 168 8.05 11.71 2.27
N PRO A 169 9.02 12.17 3.07
CA PRO A 169 9.32 11.51 4.33
C PRO A 169 8.16 11.77 5.29
N GLU A 170 7.67 10.69 5.89
CA GLU A 170 6.62 10.70 6.90
C GLU A 170 7.19 10.14 8.19
N GLY A 171 6.79 10.70 9.33
CA GLY A 171 7.30 10.27 10.64
C GLY A 171 6.88 8.83 10.98
N PHE A 172 7.50 8.29 12.03
CA PHE A 172 7.26 6.92 12.51
C PHE A 172 7.43 5.82 11.46
N PHE A 173 8.35 6.00 10.50
CA PHE A 173 8.65 4.98 9.50
C PHE A 173 7.42 4.51 8.71
N GLU A 174 6.53 5.45 8.34
CA GLU A 174 5.26 5.11 7.67
C GLU A 174 5.42 4.28 6.37
N HIS A 175 6.56 4.42 5.68
CA HIS A 175 6.85 3.61 4.49
C HIS A 175 7.34 2.20 4.82
N PHE A 176 7.67 1.91 6.07
CA PHE A 176 7.97 0.55 6.53
C PHE A 176 6.71 -0.03 7.17
N SER A 177 5.97 -0.77 6.38
CA SER A 177 4.83 -1.55 6.85
C SER A 177 5.32 -2.93 7.29
N MET A 178 4.64 -3.55 8.25
CA MET A 178 4.89 -4.95 8.62
C MET A 178 4.59 -5.92 7.46
N GLU A 179 3.80 -5.46 6.49
CA GLU A 179 3.41 -6.23 5.31
C GLU A 179 4.45 -6.16 4.19
N HIS A 180 5.28 -5.08 4.14
CA HIS A 180 6.27 -4.91 3.09
C HIS A 180 7.57 -5.61 3.47
N VAL A 181 7.78 -6.80 2.92
CA VAL A 181 9.00 -7.58 3.14
C VAL A 181 10.09 -7.27 2.12
N ASN A 182 9.76 -6.73 0.95
CA ASN A 182 10.74 -6.35 -0.07
C ASN A 182 10.60 -4.88 -0.48
N TYR A 183 11.75 -4.26 -0.74
CA TYR A 183 11.83 -2.86 -1.16
C TYR A 183 12.55 -2.76 -2.49
N TYR A 184 11.97 -2.01 -3.43
CA TYR A 184 12.44 -1.99 -4.81
C TYR A 184 12.93 -0.61 -5.25
N SER A 185 13.97 -0.61 -6.08
CA SER A 185 14.33 0.46 -7.01
C SER A 185 14.20 -0.06 -8.45
N PRO A 186 14.18 0.80 -9.48
CA PRO A 186 14.19 0.33 -10.85
C PRO A 186 15.32 -0.68 -11.12
N LYS A 187 16.53 -0.40 -10.64
CA LYS A 187 17.69 -1.26 -10.86
C LYS A 187 17.56 -2.62 -10.20
N THR A 188 17.12 -2.66 -8.92
CA THR A 188 16.97 -3.94 -8.21
C THR A 188 15.82 -4.76 -8.80
N LEU A 189 14.71 -4.11 -9.19
CA LEU A 189 13.61 -4.79 -9.87
C LEU A 189 14.04 -5.33 -11.24
N THR A 190 14.72 -4.53 -12.07
CA THR A 190 15.24 -4.97 -13.37
C THR A 190 16.20 -6.15 -13.22
N SER A 191 17.11 -6.09 -12.24
CA SER A 191 18.03 -7.18 -11.94
C SER A 191 17.30 -8.47 -11.57
N LEU A 192 16.30 -8.36 -10.70
CA LEU A 192 15.46 -9.48 -10.30
C LEU A 192 14.73 -10.10 -11.51
N MET A 193 14.04 -9.29 -12.29
CA MET A 193 13.23 -9.76 -13.40
C MET A 193 14.06 -10.45 -14.50
N ARG A 194 15.21 -9.88 -14.85
CA ARG A 194 16.14 -10.48 -15.81
C ARG A 194 16.66 -11.84 -15.36
N ARG A 195 16.95 -12.00 -14.06
CA ARG A 195 17.38 -13.26 -13.47
C ARG A 195 16.37 -14.39 -13.70
N PHE A 196 15.09 -14.05 -13.78
CA PHE A 196 14.00 -15.03 -14.02
C PHE A 196 13.54 -15.10 -15.47
N GLY A 197 14.33 -14.57 -16.42
CA GLY A 197 14.06 -14.73 -17.85
C GLY A 197 13.06 -13.74 -18.44
N PHE A 198 12.82 -12.62 -17.76
CA PHE A 198 11.97 -11.56 -18.26
C PHE A 198 12.77 -10.45 -18.93
N LYS A 199 12.24 -9.92 -20.04
CA LYS A 199 12.77 -8.77 -20.76
C LYS A 199 11.91 -7.53 -20.46
N GLU A 200 12.56 -6.41 -20.15
CA GLU A 200 11.89 -5.14 -19.94
C GLU A 200 11.30 -4.59 -21.23
N GLU A 201 10.01 -4.28 -21.23
CA GLU A 201 9.30 -3.61 -22.33
C GLU A 201 8.88 -2.18 -21.94
N TYR A 202 8.64 -1.96 -20.62
CA TYR A 202 8.28 -0.67 -20.09
C TYR A 202 8.68 -0.59 -18.62
N LEU A 203 9.25 0.54 -18.22
CA LEU A 203 9.48 0.87 -16.81
C LEU A 203 9.42 2.38 -16.63
N LYS A 204 8.58 2.85 -15.71
CA LYS A 204 8.47 4.26 -15.38
C LYS A 204 8.12 4.43 -13.91
N ILE A 205 8.72 5.45 -13.31
CA ILE A 205 8.34 5.89 -11.97
C ILE A 205 7.28 6.96 -12.13
N GLU A 206 6.12 6.73 -11.51
CA GLU A 206 5.03 7.69 -11.52
C GLU A 206 4.63 8.04 -10.08
N LYS A 207 4.15 9.27 -9.91
CA LYS A 207 3.53 9.66 -8.66
C LYS A 207 2.06 9.27 -8.73
N ASN A 208 1.59 8.54 -7.75
CA ASN A 208 0.17 8.30 -7.60
C ASN A 208 -0.44 9.59 -7.02
N GLU A 209 -0.94 10.49 -7.88
CA GLU A 209 -1.54 11.75 -7.42
C GLU A 209 -2.96 11.55 -6.88
N LYS A 210 -3.58 10.43 -7.25
CA LYS A 210 -4.94 10.02 -6.88
C LYS A 210 -4.91 8.58 -6.41
N GLY A 211 -5.67 8.26 -5.39
CA GLY A 211 -5.78 6.90 -4.86
C GLY A 211 -5.66 6.84 -3.34
N PHE A 212 -5.65 5.62 -2.81
CA PHE A 212 -5.60 5.34 -1.36
C PHE A 212 -4.36 5.94 -0.68
N TYR A 213 -3.23 6.04 -1.43
CA TYR A 213 -1.98 6.65 -0.99
C TYR A 213 -1.56 7.74 -1.99
N PRO A 214 -2.21 8.92 -1.98
CA PRO A 214 -1.86 10.00 -2.88
C PRO A 214 -0.40 10.42 -2.64
N TYR A 215 0.32 10.65 -3.73
CA TYR A 215 1.73 11.07 -3.77
C TYR A 215 2.78 10.00 -3.52
N PHE A 216 2.41 8.73 -3.38
CA PHE A 216 3.39 7.66 -3.28
C PHE A 216 4.02 7.39 -4.66
N PRO A 217 5.35 7.52 -4.80
CA PRO A 217 6.00 7.13 -6.04
C PRO A 217 5.96 5.62 -6.20
N VAL A 218 5.49 5.16 -7.36
CA VAL A 218 5.45 3.74 -7.72
C VAL A 218 6.28 3.47 -8.96
N ILE A 219 6.84 2.26 -9.04
CA ILE A 219 7.49 1.74 -10.25
C ILE A 219 6.42 0.96 -11.00
N ASN A 220 6.00 1.47 -12.16
CA ASN A 220 5.16 0.77 -13.12
C ASN A 220 6.06 0.07 -14.13
N SER A 221 5.90 -1.23 -14.30
CA SER A 221 6.76 -1.98 -15.22
C SER A 221 6.01 -3.10 -15.93
N LEU A 222 6.38 -3.32 -17.20
CA LEU A 222 5.86 -4.41 -18.02
C LEU A 222 7.03 -5.24 -18.56
N TRP A 223 6.94 -6.53 -18.39
CA TRP A 223 7.98 -7.50 -18.66
C TRP A 223 7.46 -8.55 -19.63
N LYS A 224 8.25 -8.88 -20.64
CA LYS A 224 7.94 -9.94 -21.59
C LYS A 224 8.69 -11.22 -21.24
N LYS A 225 8.03 -12.38 -21.32
CA LYS A 225 8.66 -13.67 -21.20
C LYS A 225 9.67 -13.91 -22.34
N GLY A 226 10.81 -14.51 -22.06
CA GLY A 226 11.85 -14.84 -23.08
C GLY A 226 13.05 -13.88 -23.08
N GLY A 227 13.39 -13.28 -21.94
CA GLY A 227 14.64 -12.54 -21.79
C GLY A 227 15.89 -13.45 -21.72
N ASP A 228 17.05 -12.87 -22.02
CA ASP A 228 18.33 -13.57 -21.86
C ASP A 228 18.66 -13.77 -20.39
N VAL A 229 18.76 -15.03 -19.95
CA VAL A 229 19.09 -15.42 -18.58
C VAL A 229 20.60 -15.32 -18.25
N ARG A 230 21.46 -15.00 -19.23
CA ARG A 230 22.89 -14.72 -18.99
C ARG A 230 23.06 -13.36 -18.33
N PHE A 231 22.62 -13.30 -17.08
CA PHE A 231 22.60 -12.06 -16.31
C PHE A 231 23.76 -12.01 -15.32
N VAL A 232 24.57 -10.96 -15.42
CA VAL A 232 25.55 -10.63 -14.39
C VAL A 232 24.86 -9.76 -13.35
N ILE A 233 24.85 -10.20 -12.09
CA ILE A 233 24.35 -9.41 -10.97
C ILE A 233 25.16 -8.10 -10.92
N GLN A 234 24.50 -6.98 -11.15
CA GLN A 234 25.08 -5.67 -10.96
C GLN A 234 24.74 -5.14 -9.57
N HIS A 235 25.73 -5.02 -8.74
CA HIS A 235 25.55 -4.38 -7.44
C HIS A 235 25.13 -2.92 -7.62
N THR A 236 24.16 -2.49 -6.80
CA THR A 236 23.75 -1.09 -6.72
C THR A 236 23.55 -0.69 -5.26
N ASP A 237 24.21 0.38 -4.86
CA ASP A 237 24.08 0.96 -3.52
C ASP A 237 23.02 2.10 -3.46
N GLU A 238 22.36 2.39 -4.59
CA GLU A 238 21.39 3.47 -4.69
C GLU A 238 20.22 3.28 -3.73
N LEU A 239 19.65 2.07 -3.72
CA LEU A 239 18.52 1.75 -2.85
C LEU A 239 18.94 1.79 -1.38
N GLU A 240 20.07 1.18 -1.04
CA GLU A 240 20.63 1.20 0.31
C GLU A 240 20.84 2.63 0.81
N ARG A 241 21.52 3.47 0.04
CA ARG A 241 21.76 4.87 0.42
C ARG A 241 20.46 5.64 0.64
N SER A 242 19.46 5.41 -0.20
CA SER A 242 18.15 6.08 -0.07
C SER A 242 17.40 5.62 1.16
N ILE A 243 17.40 4.32 1.44
CA ILE A 243 16.77 3.75 2.63
C ILE A 243 17.48 4.21 3.91
N ARG A 244 18.82 4.25 3.93
CA ARG A 244 19.57 4.77 5.10
C ARG A 244 19.20 6.22 5.41
N LYS A 245 19.15 7.10 4.39
CA LYS A 245 18.70 8.49 4.57
C LYS A 245 17.28 8.57 5.13
N TYR A 246 16.38 7.73 4.64
CA TYR A 246 15.01 7.64 5.14
C TYR A 246 14.96 7.20 6.61
N VAL A 247 15.77 6.21 6.98
CA VAL A 247 15.89 5.72 8.37
C VAL A 247 16.41 6.82 9.28
N ASP A 248 17.48 7.53 8.89
CA ASP A 248 18.07 8.60 9.70
C ASP A 248 17.11 9.77 9.89
N PHE A 249 16.41 10.17 8.81
CA PHE A 249 15.35 11.17 8.89
C PHE A 249 14.25 10.77 9.88
N ASN A 250 13.77 9.53 9.79
CA ASN A 250 12.68 9.06 10.66
C ASN A 250 13.10 8.94 12.12
N ARG A 251 14.35 8.55 12.40
CA ARG A 251 14.88 8.55 13.78
C ARG A 251 14.82 9.94 14.38
N LEU A 252 15.29 10.95 13.65
CA LEU A 252 15.25 12.35 14.11
C LEU A 252 13.80 12.88 14.24
N ALA A 253 12.95 12.58 13.27
CA ALA A 253 11.55 12.98 13.30
C ALA A 253 10.82 12.36 14.49
N THR A 254 11.03 11.06 14.74
CA THR A 254 10.44 10.33 15.87
C THR A 254 10.92 10.91 17.20
N GLN A 255 12.20 11.23 17.35
CA GLN A 255 12.74 11.87 18.56
C GLN A 255 12.07 13.22 18.83
N LYS A 256 11.87 14.06 17.80
CA LYS A 256 11.16 15.34 17.93
C LYS A 256 9.70 15.15 18.37
N VAL A 257 9.02 14.13 17.83
CA VAL A 257 7.64 13.81 18.21
C VAL A 257 7.60 13.35 19.67
N ILE A 258 8.51 12.46 20.10
CA ILE A 258 8.61 12.00 21.49
C ILE A 258 8.79 13.21 22.44
N GLN A 259 9.69 14.13 22.09
CA GLN A 259 9.90 15.36 22.89
C GLN A 259 8.63 16.20 22.97
N LYS A 260 7.99 16.53 21.82
CA LYS A 260 6.75 17.31 21.80
C LYS A 260 5.63 16.66 22.61
N VAL A 261 5.48 15.34 22.50
CA VAL A 261 4.50 14.60 23.28
C VAL A 261 4.83 14.68 24.77
N GLY A 262 6.09 14.54 25.17
CA GLY A 262 6.51 14.73 26.56
C GLY A 262 6.15 16.10 27.11
N GLU A 263 6.35 17.16 26.34
CA GLU A 263 5.94 18.52 26.71
C GLU A 263 4.41 18.63 26.90
N ILE A 264 3.61 18.03 25.99
CA ILE A 264 2.15 18.00 26.08
C ILE A 264 1.71 17.28 27.38
N VAL A 265 2.30 16.11 27.65
CA VAL A 265 2.00 15.31 28.86
C VAL A 265 2.23 16.12 30.13
N GLN A 266 3.34 16.86 30.18
CA GLN A 266 3.68 17.70 31.37
C GLN A 266 2.64 18.80 31.63
N THR A 267 1.99 19.36 30.61
CA THR A 267 1.01 20.44 30.78
C THR A 267 -0.25 20.00 31.51
N LYS A 268 -0.57 18.69 31.52
CA LYS A 268 -1.84 18.11 31.98
C LYS A 268 -3.10 18.76 31.38
N THR A 269 -2.93 19.55 30.32
CA THR A 269 -4.03 20.20 29.62
C THR A 269 -4.91 19.15 28.94
N PRO A 270 -6.24 19.26 28.98
CA PRO A 270 -7.14 18.36 28.28
C PRO A 270 -6.87 18.40 26.75
N ILE A 271 -6.67 17.24 26.16
CA ILE A 271 -6.43 17.12 24.72
C ILE A 271 -7.44 16.19 24.07
N ILE A 272 -7.74 16.49 22.81
CA ILE A 272 -8.47 15.65 21.89
C ILE A 272 -7.47 15.14 20.86
N LEU A 273 -7.36 13.83 20.67
CA LEU A 273 -6.61 13.26 19.56
C LEU A 273 -7.50 13.23 18.32
N TRP A 274 -7.09 13.91 17.25
CA TRP A 274 -7.80 13.88 15.97
C TRP A 274 -7.09 12.98 14.98
N GLY A 275 -7.75 11.86 14.66
CA GLY A 275 -7.25 10.74 13.89
C GLY A 275 -7.09 9.49 14.75
N ALA A 276 -7.59 8.36 14.28
CA ALA A 276 -7.56 7.06 14.95
C ALA A 276 -6.89 5.96 14.10
N GLY A 277 -6.08 6.36 13.11
CA GLY A 277 -5.37 5.46 12.21
C GLY A 277 -4.03 4.95 12.77
N SER A 278 -3.22 4.37 11.88
CA SER A 278 -1.90 3.78 12.20
C SER A 278 -0.97 4.74 12.94
N HIS A 279 -1.00 6.02 12.58
CA HIS A 279 -0.18 7.04 13.24
C HIS A 279 -0.52 7.16 14.73
N THR A 280 -1.80 7.14 15.09
CA THR A 280 -2.24 7.20 16.50
C THR A 280 -1.78 5.96 17.26
N LEU A 281 -1.89 4.77 16.67
CA LEU A 281 -1.38 3.55 17.28
C LEU A 281 0.12 3.63 17.54
N LYS A 282 0.88 4.17 16.58
CA LYS A 282 2.32 4.41 16.75
C LYS A 282 2.63 5.46 17.81
N LEU A 283 1.83 6.51 17.96
CA LEU A 283 1.97 7.46 19.09
C LEU A 283 1.86 6.74 20.42
N PHE A 284 0.86 5.89 20.61
CA PHE A 284 0.70 5.12 21.84
C PHE A 284 1.83 4.11 22.06
N ALA A 285 2.35 3.50 21.00
CA ALA A 285 3.41 2.50 21.08
C ALA A 285 4.80 3.12 21.37
N TYR A 286 5.11 4.28 20.76
CA TYR A 286 6.47 4.83 20.78
C TYR A 286 6.63 6.06 21.67
N THR A 287 5.55 6.58 22.27
CA THR A 287 5.60 7.76 23.15
C THR A 287 4.84 7.52 24.45
N ASN A 288 4.96 8.44 25.37
CA ASN A 288 4.20 8.41 26.61
C ASN A 288 2.84 9.15 26.53
N ILE A 289 2.26 9.27 25.34
CA ILE A 289 0.98 9.99 25.11
C ILE A 289 -0.18 9.46 25.98
N LYS A 290 -0.15 8.18 26.36
CA LYS A 290 -1.13 7.58 27.27
C LYS A 290 -1.21 8.25 28.65
N GLU A 291 -0.15 8.95 29.06
CA GLU A 291 -0.07 9.69 30.31
C GLU A 291 -0.67 11.10 30.21
N ALA A 292 -1.02 11.55 29.00
CA ALA A 292 -1.68 12.83 28.77
C ALA A 292 -3.15 12.78 29.22
N ASN A 293 -3.73 13.94 29.50
CA ASN A 293 -5.16 14.07 29.80
C ASN A 293 -5.98 14.00 28.50
N ILE A 294 -6.11 12.81 27.90
CA ILE A 294 -6.87 12.57 26.66
C ILE A 294 -8.36 12.50 27.01
N VAL A 295 -9.13 13.49 26.60
CA VAL A 295 -10.59 13.56 26.87
C VAL A 295 -11.42 12.93 25.74
N ALA A 296 -10.88 12.82 24.53
CA ALA A 296 -11.53 12.14 23.40
C ALA A 296 -10.52 11.75 22.33
N ILE A 297 -10.86 10.71 21.58
CA ILE A 297 -10.25 10.37 20.29
C ILE A 297 -11.35 10.54 19.25
N VAL A 298 -11.11 11.33 18.20
CA VAL A 298 -12.09 11.56 17.13
C VAL A 298 -11.57 11.14 15.77
N ASP A 299 -12.44 10.48 15.02
CA ASP A 299 -12.20 10.15 13.62
C ASP A 299 -13.53 10.16 12.85
N ASP A 300 -13.50 10.68 11.62
CA ASP A 300 -14.70 10.75 10.79
C ASP A 300 -14.98 9.46 10.02
N THR A 301 -14.06 8.53 10.05
CA THR A 301 -14.21 7.20 9.44
C THR A 301 -15.21 6.39 10.25
N LYS A 302 -16.42 6.19 9.73
CA LYS A 302 -17.53 5.52 10.44
C LYS A 302 -17.13 4.18 11.06
N ARG A 303 -16.36 3.36 10.34
CA ARG A 303 -15.89 2.04 10.80
C ARG A 303 -15.00 2.05 12.04
N LEU A 304 -14.35 3.18 12.32
CA LEU A 304 -13.51 3.34 13.51
C LEU A 304 -14.31 3.82 14.71
N GLN A 305 -15.47 4.42 14.46
CA GLN A 305 -16.34 4.89 15.51
C GLN A 305 -16.83 3.70 16.36
N ASP A 306 -17.02 3.91 17.64
CA ASP A 306 -17.37 2.90 18.65
C ASP A 306 -16.27 1.87 18.96
N LYS A 307 -15.18 1.79 18.15
CA LYS A 307 -13.97 1.06 18.54
C LYS A 307 -13.21 1.84 19.61
N LYS A 308 -12.25 1.18 20.27
CA LYS A 308 -11.45 1.78 21.35
C LYS A 308 -9.96 1.69 21.02
N ILE A 309 -9.22 2.74 21.38
CA ILE A 309 -7.76 2.74 21.47
C ILE A 309 -7.40 3.00 22.94
N GLU A 310 -6.64 2.09 23.55
CA GLU A 310 -6.25 2.18 24.98
C GLU A 310 -7.45 2.45 25.91
N GLY A 311 -8.59 1.81 25.65
CA GLY A 311 -9.81 1.97 26.43
C GLY A 311 -10.65 3.21 26.11
N ILE A 312 -10.14 4.14 25.30
CA ILE A 312 -10.83 5.39 24.92
C ILE A 312 -11.64 5.13 23.65
N SER A 313 -12.94 5.39 23.67
CA SER A 313 -13.82 5.22 22.50
C SER A 313 -13.52 6.26 21.44
N ILE A 314 -13.50 5.82 20.17
CA ILE A 314 -13.37 6.68 19.01
C ILE A 314 -14.75 7.28 18.70
N GLN A 315 -14.83 8.60 18.57
CA GLN A 315 -16.08 9.33 18.40
C GLN A 315 -16.05 10.15 17.10
N PRO A 316 -17.22 10.52 16.55
CA PRO A 316 -17.28 11.49 15.45
C PRO A 316 -16.89 12.89 15.92
N HIS A 317 -16.43 13.75 15.02
CA HIS A 317 -16.05 15.13 15.36
C HIS A 317 -17.21 15.95 15.95
N SER A 318 -18.46 15.58 15.68
CA SER A 318 -19.65 16.25 16.24
C SER A 318 -19.72 16.17 17.76
N SER A 319 -19.12 15.16 18.38
CA SER A 319 -19.12 14.98 19.83
C SER A 319 -18.29 16.02 20.59
N ILE A 320 -17.37 16.70 19.91
CA ILE A 320 -16.44 17.65 20.55
C ILE A 320 -16.75 19.12 20.30
N ILE A 321 -17.83 19.46 19.62
CA ILE A 321 -18.17 20.84 19.21
C ILE A 321 -18.24 21.80 20.42
N ALA A 322 -18.74 21.34 21.55
CA ALA A 322 -18.83 22.16 22.80
C ALA A 322 -17.55 22.12 23.65
N THR A 323 -16.54 21.33 23.28
CA THR A 323 -15.34 21.14 24.09
C THR A 323 -14.29 22.19 23.78
N LYS A 324 -13.67 22.78 24.81
CA LYS A 324 -12.57 23.75 24.68
C LYS A 324 -11.17 23.12 24.76
N ALA A 325 -11.09 21.79 24.84
CA ALA A 325 -9.82 21.08 24.93
C ALA A 325 -8.94 21.33 23.69
N THR A 326 -7.63 21.25 23.84
CA THR A 326 -6.68 21.41 22.75
C THR A 326 -6.77 20.20 21.79
N ILE A 327 -6.85 20.45 20.49
CA ILE A 327 -6.85 19.39 19.47
C ILE A 327 -5.41 19.08 19.06
N LEU A 328 -4.97 17.86 19.28
CA LEU A 328 -3.72 17.32 18.75
C LEU A 328 -4.03 16.51 17.51
N ILE A 329 -3.55 16.96 16.34
CA ILE A 329 -3.74 16.22 15.09
C ILE A 329 -2.75 15.06 15.04
N SER A 330 -3.29 13.84 15.05
CA SER A 330 -2.54 12.60 15.01
C SER A 330 -2.48 12.04 13.58
N SER A 331 -1.81 12.76 12.70
CA SER A 331 -1.55 12.37 11.32
C SER A 331 -0.34 13.13 10.79
N SER A 332 0.57 12.44 10.10
CA SER A 332 1.66 13.07 9.35
C SER A 332 1.22 13.43 7.93
N MET A 333 0.48 12.53 7.28
CA MET A 333 0.14 12.62 5.85
C MET A 333 -0.86 13.73 5.52
N VAL A 334 -1.90 13.87 6.33
CA VAL A 334 -3.04 14.75 6.04
C VAL A 334 -3.24 15.83 7.10
N GLN A 335 -2.21 16.07 7.91
CA GLN A 335 -2.22 17.05 9.01
C GLN A 335 -2.77 18.40 8.58
N GLU A 336 -2.26 18.99 7.50
CA GLU A 336 -2.69 20.29 7.01
C GLU A 336 -4.13 20.29 6.47
N LYS A 337 -4.57 19.19 5.83
CA LYS A 337 -5.97 19.05 5.39
C LYS A 337 -6.92 19.01 6.59
N ILE A 338 -6.56 18.24 7.63
CA ILE A 338 -7.34 18.17 8.87
C ILE A 338 -7.41 19.54 9.54
N LYS A 339 -6.27 20.22 9.67
CA LYS A 339 -6.19 21.57 10.26
C LYS A 339 -7.09 22.57 9.53
N GLN A 340 -7.01 22.59 8.19
CA GLN A 340 -7.87 23.44 7.36
C GLN A 340 -9.35 23.11 7.54
N ARG A 341 -9.71 21.83 7.61
CA ARG A 341 -11.09 21.40 7.85
C ARG A 341 -11.59 21.87 9.19
N ILE A 342 -10.83 21.69 10.28
CA ILE A 342 -11.18 22.15 11.62
C ILE A 342 -11.43 23.66 11.62
N GLN A 343 -10.55 24.46 11.02
CA GLN A 343 -10.59 25.91 11.05
C GLN A 343 -11.62 26.52 10.09
N LYS A 344 -11.66 26.03 8.83
CA LYS A 344 -12.44 26.68 7.76
C LYS A 344 -13.82 26.08 7.57
N VAL A 345 -13.97 24.77 7.72
CA VAL A 345 -15.23 24.06 7.48
C VAL A 345 -16.02 23.94 8.76
N LEU A 346 -15.42 23.36 9.81
CA LEU A 346 -16.08 23.14 11.09
C LEU A 346 -16.07 24.38 11.99
N LYS A 347 -15.19 25.35 11.70
CA LYS A 347 -15.04 26.63 12.42
C LYS A 347 -14.86 26.47 13.94
N LEU A 348 -14.23 25.36 14.35
CA LEU A 348 -13.92 25.13 15.77
C LEU A 348 -12.86 26.12 16.25
N LYS A 349 -13.01 26.62 17.50
CA LYS A 349 -12.14 27.64 18.11
C LYS A 349 -11.05 27.02 19.00
N ASN A 350 -10.93 25.72 19.03
CA ASN A 350 -9.94 25.01 19.82
C ASN A 350 -8.52 25.35 19.38
N LYS A 351 -7.60 25.43 20.37
CA LYS A 351 -6.16 25.43 20.05
C LYS A 351 -5.80 24.15 19.30
N ILE A 352 -5.05 24.27 18.21
CA ILE A 352 -4.61 23.14 17.42
C ILE A 352 -3.11 22.96 17.60
N LEU A 353 -2.69 21.76 17.91
CA LEU A 353 -1.31 21.31 17.92
C LEU A 353 -1.06 20.32 16.80
N THR A 354 0.13 20.41 16.22
CA THR A 354 0.62 19.49 15.19
C THR A 354 1.95 18.89 15.63
N LEU A 355 2.23 17.68 15.22
CA LEU A 355 3.47 16.97 15.58
C LEU A 355 4.60 17.24 14.59
N TYR A 356 4.27 17.59 13.35
CA TYR A 356 5.19 17.83 12.25
C TYR A 356 5.13 19.28 11.76
#